data_eccc3b9052806a6d3c8cee51b56ab602
#
_entry.id   eccc3b9052806a6d3c8cee51b56ab602
#
_cell.length_a   1.000
_cell.length_b   1.000
_cell.length_c   1.000
_cell.angle_alpha   90.00
_cell.angle_beta   90.00
_cell.angle_gamma   90.00
#
_symmetry.space_group_name_H-M   'P 1'
#
loop_
_entity.id
_entity.type
_entity.pdbx_description
1 polymer ?
#
loop_
_entity_poly.entity_id
_entity_poly.type
_entity_poly.pdbx_seq_one_letter_code
_entity_poly.pdbx_strand_id
1 'polypeptide(L)'
;MSNEPVSFPSFHERANELSASDHARIRLAERMRELIYTSFMSTAKDSAVDAAIAEVERAIDHLSADDVPGSAAAESHFSDRSPFYGLMNPLSMPMEMGRDESVGEFGAITGNVVFTEPYEGPPGHCHGGFIAAAFDEVLGMAQSLTGRPGMT
;
A
#
# COMPACT_ATOMS: atom_id res chain seq x y z
N MET A 1 36.65 10.97 7.17
CA MET A 1 35.22 10.80 6.87
C MET A 1 35.11 9.46 6.12
N SER A 2 34.62 8.41 6.78
CA SER A 2 34.45 7.09 6.20
C SER A 2 33.36 7.17 5.14
N ASN A 3 33.74 6.87 3.92
CA ASN A 3 32.83 6.84 2.76
C ASN A 3 32.20 5.43 2.68
N GLU A 4 31.60 4.96 3.78
CA GLU A 4 30.84 3.73 3.74
C GLU A 4 29.56 4.02 2.96
N PRO A 5 29.22 3.18 1.97
CA PRO A 5 27.97 3.35 1.26
C PRO A 5 26.82 3.21 2.26
N VAL A 6 25.91 4.17 2.28
CA VAL A 6 24.69 4.07 3.07
C VAL A 6 23.93 2.86 2.55
N SER A 7 23.88 1.78 3.34
CA SER A 7 23.08 0.61 3.03
C SER A 7 21.62 0.98 3.28
N PHE A 8 20.88 1.19 2.22
CA PHE A 8 19.43 1.26 2.32
C PHE A 8 18.87 -0.16 2.51
N PRO A 9 17.90 -0.34 3.40
CA PRO A 9 17.24 -1.64 3.51
C PRO A 9 16.66 -2.02 2.15
N SER A 10 16.81 -3.30 1.79
CA SER A 10 16.22 -3.83 0.56
C SER A 10 14.72 -3.59 0.59
N PHE A 11 14.22 -2.86 -0.39
CA PHE A 11 12.77 -2.60 -0.55
C PHE A 11 11.97 -3.88 -0.81
N HIS A 12 12.64 -4.97 -1.15
CA HIS A 12 12.04 -6.22 -1.62
C HIS A 12 12.07 -7.35 -0.59
N GLU A 13 12.94 -7.27 0.40
CA GLU A 13 13.12 -8.34 1.36
C GLU A 13 12.66 -7.90 2.73
N ARG A 14 11.65 -8.60 3.26
CA ARG A 14 11.33 -8.51 4.66
C ARG A 14 12.40 -9.23 5.46
N ALA A 15 12.94 -8.56 6.48
CA ALA A 15 13.91 -9.19 7.38
C ALA A 15 13.29 -10.34 8.18
N ASN A 16 11.96 -10.37 8.33
CA ASN A 16 11.23 -11.36 9.12
C ASN A 16 9.97 -11.85 8.40
N GLU A 17 9.56 -13.09 8.66
CA GLU A 17 8.25 -13.59 8.27
C GLU A 17 7.13 -12.78 8.92
N LEU A 18 5.99 -12.70 8.23
CA LEU A 18 4.79 -12.03 8.73
C LEU A 18 4.28 -12.72 9.99
N SER A 19 4.09 -11.96 11.05
CA SER A 19 3.44 -12.41 12.28
C SER A 19 1.93 -12.59 12.10
N ALA A 20 1.28 -13.23 13.06
CA ALA A 20 -0.18 -13.32 13.09
C ALA A 20 -0.84 -11.92 13.15
N SER A 21 -0.20 -10.96 13.84
CA SER A 21 -0.66 -9.57 13.90
C SER A 21 -0.58 -8.89 12.53
N ASP A 22 0.51 -9.12 11.78
CA ASP A 22 0.67 -8.57 10.43
C ASP A 22 -0.40 -9.11 9.49
N HIS A 23 -0.66 -10.43 9.53
CA HIS A 23 -1.75 -11.03 8.77
C HIS A 23 -3.12 -10.46 9.14
N ALA A 24 -3.37 -10.14 10.41
CA ALA A 24 -4.61 -9.50 10.81
C ALA A 24 -4.73 -8.08 10.25
N ARG A 25 -3.64 -7.30 10.27
CA ARG A 25 -3.59 -5.94 9.70
C ARG A 25 -3.78 -5.94 8.17
N ILE A 26 -3.18 -6.91 7.47
CA ILE A 26 -3.39 -7.08 6.03
C ILE A 26 -4.87 -7.33 5.73
N ARG A 27 -5.50 -8.29 6.42
CA ARG A 27 -6.93 -8.56 6.24
C ARG A 27 -7.81 -7.34 6.55
N LEU A 28 -7.47 -6.57 7.57
CA LEU A 28 -8.18 -5.32 7.88
C LEU A 28 -8.07 -4.33 6.71
N ALA A 29 -6.85 -4.10 6.20
CA ALA A 29 -6.63 -3.21 5.06
C ALA A 29 -7.38 -3.67 3.80
N GLU A 30 -7.45 -4.99 3.54
CA GLU A 30 -8.26 -5.55 2.45
C GLU A 30 -9.74 -5.24 2.62
N ARG A 31 -10.29 -5.44 3.82
CA ARG A 31 -11.72 -5.12 4.09
C ARG A 31 -12.00 -3.64 4.00
N MET A 32 -11.08 -2.79 4.41
CA MET A 32 -11.22 -1.34 4.24
C MET A 32 -11.22 -0.92 2.76
N ARG A 33 -10.36 -1.50 1.93
CA ARG A 33 -10.38 -1.26 0.47
C ARG A 33 -11.70 -1.70 -0.16
N GLU A 34 -12.22 -2.86 0.24
CA GLU A 34 -13.53 -3.32 -0.20
C GLU A 34 -14.66 -2.38 0.25
N LEU A 35 -14.59 -1.87 1.48
CA LEU A 35 -15.55 -0.88 1.98
C LEU A 35 -15.49 0.42 1.17
N ILE A 36 -14.28 0.92 0.87
CA ILE A 36 -14.08 2.12 0.04
C ILE A 36 -14.74 1.91 -1.33
N TYR A 37 -14.43 0.79 -2.00
CA TYR A 37 -15.03 0.47 -3.30
C TYR A 37 -16.56 0.39 -3.22
N THR A 38 -17.06 -0.39 -2.26
CA THR A 38 -18.51 -0.62 -2.10
C THR A 38 -19.25 0.67 -1.77
N SER A 39 -18.70 1.52 -0.91
CA SER A 39 -19.31 2.80 -0.56
C SER A 39 -19.34 3.75 -1.76
N PHE A 40 -18.29 3.78 -2.56
CA PHE A 40 -18.22 4.60 -3.78
C PHE A 40 -19.25 4.17 -4.83
N MET A 41 -19.46 2.86 -5.00
CA MET A 41 -20.40 2.29 -5.98
C MET A 41 -21.83 2.16 -5.46
N SER A 42 -22.07 2.45 -4.18
CA SER A 42 -23.36 2.19 -3.52
C SER A 42 -24.47 3.09 -4.01
N THR A 43 -25.62 2.48 -4.26
CA THR A 43 -26.92 3.14 -4.45
C THR A 43 -27.88 2.82 -3.31
N ALA A 44 -27.33 2.50 -2.13
CA ALA A 44 -28.11 2.15 -0.95
C ALA A 44 -28.96 3.31 -0.46
N LYS A 45 -30.08 2.99 0.20
CA LYS A 45 -30.95 3.99 0.84
C LYS A 45 -30.27 4.58 2.08
N ASP A 46 -30.65 5.80 2.46
CA ASP A 46 -30.10 6.52 3.61
C ASP A 46 -30.06 5.68 4.88
N SER A 47 -31.11 4.92 5.16
CA SER A 47 -31.16 4.05 6.35
C SER A 47 -30.10 2.94 6.36
N ALA A 48 -29.69 2.45 5.19
CA ALA A 48 -28.60 1.50 5.09
C ALA A 48 -27.24 2.18 5.20
N VAL A 49 -27.13 3.42 4.70
CA VAL A 49 -25.92 4.24 4.88
C VAL A 49 -25.74 4.58 6.36
N ASP A 50 -26.80 4.98 7.07
CA ASP A 50 -26.75 5.27 8.52
C ASP A 50 -26.33 4.01 9.32
N ALA A 51 -26.85 2.83 8.94
CA ALA A 51 -26.45 1.58 9.56
C ALA A 51 -24.95 1.27 9.32
N ALA A 52 -24.46 1.50 8.10
CA ALA A 52 -23.05 1.30 7.77
C ALA A 52 -22.14 2.28 8.56
N ILE A 53 -22.54 3.53 8.71
CA ILE A 53 -21.82 4.52 9.53
C ILE A 53 -21.66 4.01 10.97
N ALA A 54 -22.74 3.52 11.58
CA ALA A 54 -22.69 3.01 12.96
C ALA A 54 -21.74 1.79 13.11
N GLU A 55 -21.60 0.94 12.07
CA GLU A 55 -20.63 -0.17 12.10
C GLU A 55 -19.18 0.34 11.96
N VAL A 56 -18.95 1.34 11.11
CA VAL A 56 -17.63 1.97 10.96
C VAL A 56 -17.21 2.65 12.26
N GLU A 57 -18.12 3.38 12.92
CA GLU A 57 -17.85 4.01 14.22
C GLU A 57 -17.45 2.95 15.27
N ARG A 58 -18.16 1.83 15.35
CA ARG A 58 -17.79 0.72 16.25
C ARG A 58 -16.41 0.14 15.93
N ALA A 59 -16.07 0.01 14.65
CA ALA A 59 -14.75 -0.47 14.24
C ALA A 59 -13.64 0.51 14.67
N ILE A 60 -13.89 1.81 14.54
CA ILE A 60 -12.95 2.86 15.00
C ILE A 60 -12.76 2.76 16.51
N ASP A 61 -13.84 2.63 17.29
CA ASP A 61 -13.77 2.48 18.76
C ASP A 61 -12.92 1.26 19.16
N HIS A 62 -13.12 0.11 18.52
CA HIS A 62 -12.31 -1.08 18.77
C HIS A 62 -10.83 -0.88 18.47
N LEU A 63 -10.51 -0.17 17.37
CA LEU A 63 -9.12 0.06 16.97
C LEU A 63 -8.43 1.12 17.84
N SER A 64 -9.20 2.03 18.44
CA SER A 64 -8.67 3.11 19.30
C SER A 64 -8.51 2.70 20.76
N ALA A 65 -9.10 1.57 21.18
CA ALA A 65 -9.14 1.16 22.59
C ALA A 65 -7.75 0.95 23.21
N ASP A 66 -6.78 0.53 22.40
CA ASP A 66 -5.39 0.26 22.79
C ASP A 66 -4.39 1.16 22.03
N ASP A 67 -4.83 2.35 21.61
CA ASP A 67 -4.04 3.22 20.76
C ASP A 67 -2.83 3.79 21.51
N VAL A 68 -1.64 3.27 21.18
CA VAL A 68 -0.37 3.86 21.59
C VAL A 68 0.17 4.64 20.38
N PRO A 69 0.12 5.99 20.41
CA PRO A 69 0.52 6.80 19.27
C PRO A 69 1.90 6.44 18.73
N GLY A 70 1.96 6.05 17.48
CA GLY A 70 3.21 5.80 16.75
C GLY A 70 3.84 4.42 16.93
N SER A 71 3.38 3.57 17.86
CA SER A 71 4.03 2.26 18.12
C SER A 71 3.89 1.27 16.97
N ALA A 72 2.67 1.07 16.47
CA ALA A 72 2.43 0.15 15.35
C ALA A 72 3.13 0.61 14.05
N ALA A 73 3.43 1.91 13.96
CA ALA A 73 4.13 2.49 12.83
C ALA A 73 5.63 2.15 12.81
N ALA A 74 6.25 1.98 13.97
CA ALA A 74 7.68 1.72 14.08
C ALA A 74 8.06 0.25 13.91
N GLU A 75 7.11 -0.67 14.14
CA GLU A 75 7.37 -2.11 14.13
C GLU A 75 7.16 -2.76 12.77
N SER A 76 6.34 -2.16 11.90
CA SER A 76 6.10 -2.69 10.56
C SER A 76 7.16 -2.24 9.56
N HIS A 77 7.49 -3.10 8.62
CA HIS A 77 8.38 -2.75 7.50
C HIS A 77 7.78 -1.59 6.71
N PHE A 78 8.59 -0.60 6.35
CA PHE A 78 8.08 0.62 5.68
C PHE A 78 7.33 0.32 4.37
N SER A 79 7.74 -0.73 3.62
CA SER A 79 7.06 -1.16 2.40
C SER A 79 5.61 -1.60 2.65
N ASP A 80 5.32 -2.21 3.79
CA ASP A 80 3.96 -2.64 4.15
C ASP A 80 3.01 -1.48 4.41
N ARG A 81 3.58 -0.30 4.64
CA ARG A 81 2.89 0.94 4.95
C ARG A 81 2.84 1.93 3.80
N SER A 82 3.51 1.61 2.68
CA SER A 82 3.47 2.44 1.49
C SER A 82 2.01 2.77 1.11
N PRO A 83 1.68 4.03 0.81
CA PRO A 83 0.35 4.39 0.33
C PRO A 83 0.07 3.89 -1.08
N PHE A 84 1.06 3.30 -1.75
CA PHE A 84 0.91 2.88 -3.14
C PHE A 84 0.88 1.36 -3.31
N TYR A 85 1.64 0.60 -2.53
CA TYR A 85 1.69 -0.86 -2.65
C TYR A 85 1.68 -1.61 -1.30
N GLY A 86 1.61 -0.88 -0.18
CA GLY A 86 1.71 -1.48 1.15
C GLY A 86 0.52 -2.35 1.49
N LEU A 87 0.77 -3.61 1.82
CA LEU A 87 -0.29 -4.57 2.13
C LEU A 87 -1.14 -4.18 3.34
N MET A 88 -0.52 -3.50 4.33
CA MET A 88 -1.18 -3.07 5.57
C MET A 88 -1.79 -1.66 5.48
N ASN A 89 -1.62 -0.97 4.35
CA ASN A 89 -2.17 0.36 4.16
C ASN A 89 -3.48 0.28 3.36
N PRO A 90 -4.62 0.68 3.93
CA PRO A 90 -5.89 0.64 3.21
C PRO A 90 -5.98 1.63 2.04
N LEU A 91 -5.10 2.64 1.99
CA LEU A 91 -5.03 3.57 0.85
C LEU A 91 -4.22 3.01 -0.32
N SER A 92 -3.45 1.92 -0.10
CA SER A 92 -2.57 1.41 -1.15
C SER A 92 -3.36 0.92 -2.36
N MET A 93 -2.81 1.21 -3.53
CA MET A 93 -3.27 0.59 -4.76
C MET A 93 -2.94 -0.91 -4.70
N PRO A 94 -3.84 -1.79 -5.19
CA PRO A 94 -3.58 -3.23 -5.24
C PRO A 94 -2.57 -3.55 -6.35
N MET A 95 -1.30 -3.17 -6.12
CA MET A 95 -0.20 -3.36 -7.04
C MET A 95 0.63 -4.57 -6.63
N GLU A 96 0.77 -5.52 -7.55
CA GLU A 96 1.66 -6.66 -7.42
C GLU A 96 3.00 -6.33 -8.09
N MET A 97 4.09 -6.47 -7.35
CA MET A 97 5.43 -6.25 -7.86
C MET A 97 6.21 -7.54 -7.95
N GLY A 98 6.98 -7.67 -9.02
CA GLY A 98 7.87 -8.79 -9.27
C GLY A 98 9.28 -8.33 -9.64
N ARG A 99 10.26 -9.18 -9.36
CA ARG A 99 11.64 -9.00 -9.79
C ARG A 99 12.04 -10.11 -10.75
N ASP A 100 12.63 -9.73 -11.88
CA ASP A 100 13.25 -10.66 -12.83
C ASP A 100 14.78 -10.47 -12.83
N GLU A 101 15.50 -11.38 -12.23
CA GLU A 101 16.95 -11.34 -12.14
C GLU A 101 17.66 -11.74 -13.43
N SER A 102 16.95 -12.28 -14.42
CA SER A 102 17.52 -12.71 -15.70
C SER A 102 17.74 -11.58 -16.70
N VAL A 103 17.24 -10.38 -16.41
CA VAL A 103 17.26 -9.23 -17.31
C VAL A 103 18.39 -8.25 -16.94
N GLY A 104 19.33 -8.05 -17.85
CA GLY A 104 20.42 -7.07 -17.69
C GLY A 104 21.37 -7.36 -16.52
N GLU A 105 22.15 -6.37 -16.12
CA GLU A 105 23.13 -6.49 -15.04
C GLU A 105 22.50 -6.47 -13.64
N PHE A 106 21.43 -5.70 -13.46
CA PHE A 106 20.81 -5.47 -12.16
C PHE A 106 19.45 -6.17 -11.98
N GLY A 107 18.91 -6.78 -13.03
CA GLY A 107 17.57 -7.31 -13.05
C GLY A 107 16.53 -6.25 -13.52
N ALA A 108 15.27 -6.64 -13.52
CA ALA A 108 14.14 -5.77 -13.85
C ALA A 108 13.07 -5.84 -12.77
N ILE A 109 12.30 -4.77 -12.60
CA ILE A 109 11.10 -4.73 -11.78
C ILE A 109 9.88 -4.65 -12.69
N THR A 110 8.88 -5.47 -12.39
CA THR A 110 7.57 -5.42 -13.01
C THR A 110 6.51 -5.08 -11.99
N GLY A 111 5.51 -4.29 -12.37
CA GLY A 111 4.36 -3.98 -11.54
C GLY A 111 3.06 -4.20 -12.31
N ASN A 112 2.10 -4.88 -11.67
CA ASN A 112 0.73 -5.01 -12.17
C ASN A 112 -0.23 -4.32 -11.21
N VAL A 113 -1.07 -3.45 -11.73
CA VAL A 113 -2.10 -2.77 -10.94
C VAL A 113 -3.41 -2.71 -11.71
N VAL A 114 -4.51 -2.93 -10.99
CA VAL A 114 -5.86 -2.75 -11.51
C VAL A 114 -6.47 -1.54 -10.81
N PHE A 115 -6.66 -0.45 -11.55
CA PHE A 115 -7.36 0.71 -11.05
C PHE A 115 -8.86 0.49 -11.16
N THR A 116 -9.53 0.48 -10.01
CA THR A 116 -10.97 0.42 -9.92
C THR A 116 -11.59 1.82 -9.83
N GLU A 117 -12.90 1.92 -9.79
CA GLU A 117 -13.66 3.18 -9.86
C GLU A 117 -13.24 4.24 -8.82
N PRO A 118 -12.87 3.93 -7.57
CA PRO A 118 -12.32 4.92 -6.64
C PRO A 118 -11.06 5.66 -7.12
N TYR A 119 -10.37 5.14 -8.13
CA TYR A 119 -9.20 5.78 -8.75
C TYR A 119 -9.55 6.52 -10.06
N GLU A 120 -10.83 6.68 -10.36
CA GLU A 120 -11.31 7.34 -11.57
C GLU A 120 -10.95 8.83 -11.59
N GLY A 121 -10.57 9.31 -12.76
CA GLY A 121 -10.43 10.72 -13.09
C GLY A 121 -11.61 11.17 -13.96
N PRO A 122 -11.41 11.50 -15.24
CA PRO A 122 -12.52 11.67 -16.18
C PRO A 122 -13.29 10.35 -16.32
N PRO A 123 -14.62 10.40 -16.58
CA PRO A 123 -15.45 9.21 -16.68
C PRO A 123 -14.85 8.09 -17.52
N GLY A 124 -14.75 6.88 -16.97
CA GLY A 124 -14.17 5.70 -17.63
C GLY A 124 -12.65 5.70 -17.78
N HIS A 125 -11.94 6.61 -17.10
CA HIS A 125 -10.48 6.70 -17.17
C HIS A 125 -9.86 6.79 -15.78
N CYS A 126 -8.75 6.10 -15.57
CA CYS A 126 -7.96 6.26 -14.36
C CYS A 126 -7.40 7.69 -14.24
N HIS A 127 -7.41 8.24 -13.05
CA HIS A 127 -6.79 9.54 -12.79
C HIS A 127 -5.28 9.49 -13.01
N GLY A 128 -4.74 10.41 -13.81
CA GLY A 128 -3.33 10.44 -14.20
C GLY A 128 -2.35 10.51 -13.03
N GLY A 129 -2.76 11.09 -11.91
CA GLY A 129 -1.95 11.13 -10.68
C GLY A 129 -1.68 9.74 -10.11
N PHE A 130 -2.65 8.81 -10.15
CA PHE A 130 -2.45 7.43 -9.70
C PHE A 130 -1.55 6.65 -10.66
N ILE A 131 -1.69 6.89 -11.96
CA ILE A 131 -0.80 6.29 -12.96
C ILE A 131 0.64 6.77 -12.74
N ALA A 132 0.85 8.08 -12.55
CA ALA A 132 2.17 8.65 -12.28
C ALA A 132 2.79 8.08 -10.98
N ALA A 133 1.99 7.96 -9.92
CA ALA A 133 2.43 7.39 -8.65
C ALA A 133 2.83 5.90 -8.80
N ALA A 134 2.07 5.10 -9.56
CA ALA A 134 2.44 3.71 -9.84
C ALA A 134 3.78 3.60 -10.58
N PHE A 135 4.02 4.48 -11.55
CA PHE A 135 5.32 4.54 -12.24
C PHE A 135 6.45 4.99 -11.31
N ASP A 136 6.23 5.97 -10.44
CA ASP A 136 7.22 6.45 -9.49
C ASP A 136 7.69 5.31 -8.56
N GLU A 137 6.77 4.52 -8.02
CA GLU A 137 7.07 3.37 -7.17
C GLU A 137 7.88 2.29 -7.91
N VAL A 138 7.45 1.91 -9.12
CA VAL A 138 8.16 0.89 -9.91
C VAL A 138 9.55 1.37 -10.31
N LEU A 139 9.70 2.63 -10.69
CA LEU A 139 10.99 3.22 -11.06
C LEU A 139 11.91 3.37 -9.85
N GLY A 140 11.40 3.80 -8.70
CA GLY A 140 12.15 3.87 -7.45
C GLY A 140 12.68 2.50 -7.03
N MET A 141 11.85 1.45 -7.13
CA MET A 141 12.30 0.08 -6.88
C MET A 141 13.35 -0.40 -7.90
N ALA A 142 13.15 -0.13 -9.18
CA ALA A 142 14.12 -0.49 -10.21
C ALA A 142 15.46 0.20 -9.97
N GLN A 143 15.45 1.47 -9.59
CA GLN A 143 16.67 2.21 -9.25
C GLN A 143 17.38 1.62 -8.02
N SER A 144 16.63 1.13 -7.02
CA SER A 144 17.23 0.52 -5.83
C SER A 144 18.06 -0.72 -6.13
N LEU A 145 17.79 -1.44 -7.23
CA LEU A 145 18.57 -2.59 -7.67
C LEU A 145 20.04 -2.25 -7.96
N THR A 146 20.34 -1.00 -8.30
CA THR A 146 21.71 -0.53 -8.56
C THR A 146 22.52 -0.31 -7.29
N GLY A 147 21.93 -0.46 -6.10
CA GLY A 147 22.55 -0.09 -4.81
C GLY A 147 22.72 1.43 -4.62
N ARG A 148 22.15 2.25 -5.50
CA ARG A 148 22.20 3.71 -5.46
C ARG A 148 20.76 4.27 -5.52
N PRO A 149 19.98 4.12 -4.44
CA PRO A 149 18.62 4.64 -4.43
C PRO A 149 18.66 6.16 -4.66
N GLY A 150 17.82 6.62 -5.56
CA GLY A 150 17.57 8.03 -5.81
C GLY A 150 16.30 8.48 -5.09
N MET A 151 16.17 9.79 -4.89
CA MET A 151 14.88 10.40 -4.63
C MET A 151 14.39 10.99 -5.95
N THR A 152 13.19 10.68 -6.32
CA THR A 152 12.47 11.26 -7.46
C THR A 152 11.81 12.57 -7.06
#